data_ef3d5f3dcf3a6f55c6860989212a2e8e
#
_entry.id   ef3d5f3dcf3a6f55c6860989212a2e8e
#
_cell.length_a   1.000
_cell.length_b   1.000
_cell.length_c   1.000
_cell.angle_alpha   90.00
_cell.angle_beta   90.00
_cell.angle_gamma   90.00
#
_symmetry.space_group_name_H-M   'P 1'
#
loop_
_entity.id
_entity.type
_entity.pdbx_description
1 polymer ?
#
loop_
_entity_poly.entity_id
_entity_poly.type
_entity_poly.pdbx_seq_one_letter_code
_entity_poly.pdbx_strand_id
1 'polypeptide(L)'
;SNYRLFQSILKREYNLVHAWDGKEAVNLYKLHNPQIILMDINMPVMDGYEATREIRKLSLDVPIIAVTAFAYASDEQRVMENGFDGYMAKPISAPQLRQQIAAILQKRIILL
;
A
#
# COMPACT_ATOMS: atom_id res chain seq x y z
N SER A 1 0.83 -14.73 -5.57
CA SER A 1 0.91 -13.31 -5.23
C SER A 1 -0.28 -12.53 -5.78
N ASN A 2 -0.63 -11.47 -5.12
CA ASN A 2 -1.76 -10.62 -5.54
C ASN A 2 -1.42 -9.69 -6.70
N TYR A 3 -0.16 -9.66 -7.14
CA TYR A 3 0.28 -8.71 -8.17
C TYR A 3 -0.52 -8.84 -9.46
N ARG A 4 -0.77 -10.05 -9.92
CA ARG A 4 -1.53 -10.27 -11.16
C ARG A 4 -2.94 -9.71 -11.07
N LEU A 5 -3.57 -9.86 -9.90
CA LEU A 5 -4.90 -9.30 -9.67
C LEU A 5 -4.85 -7.78 -9.68
N PHE A 6 -3.92 -7.18 -8.95
CA PHE A 6 -3.74 -5.72 -8.97
C PHE A 6 -3.44 -5.22 -10.38
N GLN A 7 -2.57 -5.90 -11.10
CA GLN A 7 -2.23 -5.54 -12.48
C GLN A 7 -3.47 -5.55 -13.38
N SER A 8 -4.30 -6.59 -13.28
CA SER A 8 -5.50 -6.70 -14.11
C SER A 8 -6.50 -5.59 -13.83
N ILE A 9 -6.58 -5.12 -12.59
CA ILE A 9 -7.52 -4.07 -12.18
C ILE A 9 -6.99 -2.67 -12.54
N LEU A 10 -5.70 -2.44 -12.38
CA LEU A 10 -5.13 -1.08 -12.35
C LEU A 10 -4.28 -0.71 -13.57
N LYS A 11 -3.85 -1.65 -14.40
CA LYS A 11 -2.85 -1.40 -15.44
C LYS A 11 -3.25 -0.37 -16.49
N ARG A 12 -4.53 -0.18 -16.72
CA ARG A 12 -5.01 0.80 -17.73
C ARG A 12 -4.94 2.24 -17.24
N GLU A 13 -4.96 2.43 -15.94
CA GLU A 13 -5.07 3.76 -15.33
C GLU A 13 -3.78 4.20 -14.66
N TYR A 14 -2.90 3.24 -14.30
CA TYR A 14 -1.71 3.51 -13.51
C TYR A 14 -0.48 2.80 -14.05
N ASN A 15 0.67 3.39 -13.84
CA ASN A 15 1.96 2.75 -14.07
C ASN A 15 2.32 1.95 -12.82
N LEU A 16 2.50 0.65 -12.98
CA LEU A 16 2.71 -0.27 -11.87
C LEU A 16 4.17 -0.69 -11.77
N VAL A 17 4.68 -0.68 -10.54
CA VAL A 17 6.01 -1.20 -10.21
C VAL A 17 5.82 -2.30 -9.18
N HIS A 18 6.41 -3.47 -9.42
CA HIS A 18 6.24 -4.64 -8.56
C HIS A 18 7.48 -4.89 -7.70
N ALA A 19 7.28 -4.96 -6.40
CA ALA A 19 8.27 -5.41 -5.44
C ALA A 19 7.96 -6.82 -4.98
N TRP A 20 8.98 -7.69 -4.93
CA TRP A 20 8.82 -9.10 -4.57
C TRP A 20 8.89 -9.34 -3.06
N ASP A 21 9.52 -8.42 -2.33
CA ASP A 21 9.61 -8.46 -0.86
C ASP A 21 9.73 -7.04 -0.30
N GLY A 22 9.76 -6.93 1.01
CA GLY A 22 9.79 -5.63 1.67
C GLY A 22 11.07 -4.85 1.42
N LYS A 23 12.21 -5.53 1.31
CA LYS A 23 13.47 -4.87 1.02
C LYS A 23 13.48 -4.24 -0.36
N GLU A 24 12.99 -4.99 -1.36
CA GLU A 24 12.84 -4.48 -2.71
C GLU A 24 11.85 -3.32 -2.76
N ALA A 25 10.77 -3.38 -1.97
CA ALA A 25 9.81 -2.29 -1.88
C ALA A 25 10.48 -0.98 -1.43
N VAL A 26 11.34 -1.04 -0.43
CA VAL A 26 12.09 0.14 0.04
C VAL A 26 13.00 0.68 -1.07
N ASN A 27 13.73 -0.20 -1.75
CA ASN A 27 14.63 0.19 -2.83
C ASN A 27 13.88 0.80 -4.01
N LEU A 28 12.75 0.21 -4.41
CA LEU A 28 11.92 0.71 -5.49
C LEU A 28 11.23 2.03 -5.12
N TYR A 29 10.90 2.22 -3.85
CA TYR A 29 10.41 3.51 -3.39
C TYR A 29 11.43 4.61 -3.66
N LYS A 30 12.69 4.38 -3.31
CA LYS A 30 13.78 5.34 -3.54
C LYS A 30 13.97 5.65 -5.02
N LEU A 31 13.84 4.62 -5.88
CA LEU A 31 14.08 4.74 -7.32
C LEU A 31 12.93 5.43 -8.04
N HIS A 32 11.68 5.10 -7.72
CA HIS A 32 10.51 5.52 -8.47
C HIS A 32 9.69 6.61 -7.81
N ASN A 33 9.84 6.84 -6.51
CA ASN A 33 9.08 7.82 -5.76
C ASN A 33 7.57 7.76 -6.08
N PRO A 34 6.91 6.61 -5.83
CA PRO A 34 5.52 6.40 -6.25
C PRO A 34 4.55 7.31 -5.52
N GLN A 35 3.39 7.52 -6.13
CA GLN A 35 2.32 8.33 -5.55
C GLN A 35 1.49 7.58 -4.52
N ILE A 36 1.51 6.24 -4.56
CA ILE A 36 0.78 5.38 -3.63
C ILE A 36 1.46 4.02 -3.58
N ILE A 37 1.41 3.38 -2.42
CA ILE A 37 1.95 2.04 -2.22
C ILE A 37 0.85 1.12 -1.71
N LEU A 38 0.70 -0.04 -2.37
CA LEU A 38 -0.12 -1.14 -1.87
C LEU A 38 0.85 -2.15 -1.25
N MET A 39 0.82 -2.27 0.08
CA MET A 39 1.81 -3.02 0.83
C MET A 39 1.22 -4.29 1.41
N ASP A 40 1.62 -5.44 0.90
CA ASP A 40 1.30 -6.73 1.54
C ASP A 40 2.04 -6.79 2.89
N ILE A 41 1.33 -7.17 3.93
CA ILE A 41 1.94 -7.28 5.26
C ILE A 41 2.80 -8.53 5.39
N ASN A 42 2.37 -9.64 4.76
CA ASN A 42 3.04 -10.93 4.88
C ASN A 42 4.00 -11.16 3.70
N MET A 43 5.22 -10.71 3.84
CA MET A 43 6.27 -10.87 2.83
C MET A 43 7.52 -11.49 3.43
N PRO A 44 8.29 -12.28 2.63
CA PRO A 44 9.58 -12.80 3.09
C PRO A 44 10.63 -11.69 3.19
N VAL A 45 11.72 -11.98 3.86
CA VAL A 45 12.90 -11.12 4.05
C VAL A 45 12.60 -9.94 4.97
N MET A 46 11.67 -9.09 4.56
CA MET A 46 11.22 -7.93 5.34
C MET A 46 9.71 -7.83 5.15
N ASP A 47 8.95 -7.88 6.25
CA ASP A 47 7.49 -7.80 6.17
C ASP A 47 7.01 -6.37 5.89
N GLY A 48 5.70 -6.22 5.68
CA GLY A 48 5.10 -4.93 5.34
C GLY A 48 5.23 -3.88 6.45
N TYR A 49 5.27 -4.29 7.72
CA TYR A 49 5.47 -3.36 8.84
C TYR A 49 6.88 -2.79 8.82
N GLU A 50 7.88 -3.65 8.65
CA GLU A 50 9.27 -3.22 8.58
C GLU A 50 9.53 -2.34 7.36
N ALA A 51 9.01 -2.74 6.19
CA ALA A 51 9.14 -1.96 4.97
C ALA A 51 8.52 -0.58 5.13
N THR A 52 7.34 -0.49 5.72
CA THR A 52 6.66 0.78 5.97
C THR A 52 7.46 1.66 6.92
N ARG A 53 8.03 1.11 7.99
CA ARG A 53 8.91 1.88 8.89
C ARG A 53 10.09 2.46 8.14
N GLU A 54 10.73 1.68 7.26
CA GLU A 54 11.87 2.16 6.48
C GLU A 54 11.45 3.24 5.48
N ILE A 55 10.31 3.07 4.81
CA ILE A 55 9.80 4.08 3.88
C ILE A 55 9.43 5.37 4.63
N ARG A 56 8.87 5.27 5.83
CA ARG A 56 8.52 6.44 6.64
C ARG A 56 9.72 7.26 7.09
N LYS A 57 10.90 6.67 7.14
CA LYS A 57 12.15 7.44 7.35
C LYS A 57 12.48 8.33 6.16
N LEU A 58 11.97 7.99 4.98
CA LEU A 58 12.22 8.72 3.73
C LEU A 58 11.08 9.67 3.38
N SER A 59 9.85 9.31 3.73
CA SER A 59 8.65 10.09 3.43
C SER A 59 7.58 9.82 4.48
N LEU A 60 7.11 10.87 5.13
CA LEU A 60 5.96 10.81 6.03
C LEU A 60 4.64 10.87 5.26
N ASP A 61 4.67 11.32 4.01
CA ASP A 61 3.45 11.72 3.28
C ASP A 61 2.98 10.70 2.25
N VAL A 62 3.86 9.80 1.75
CA VAL A 62 3.42 8.85 0.71
C VAL A 62 2.30 7.97 1.25
N PRO A 63 1.15 7.90 0.56
CA PRO A 63 0.06 7.02 0.99
C PRO A 63 0.45 5.55 0.89
N ILE A 64 0.25 4.81 1.97
CA ILE A 64 0.52 3.37 2.04
C ILE A 64 -0.74 2.65 2.52
N ILE A 65 -1.29 1.77 1.67
CA ILE A 65 -2.44 0.94 2.00
C ILE A 65 -1.94 -0.46 2.32
N ALA A 66 -2.26 -0.95 3.51
CA ALA A 66 -1.95 -2.33 3.89
C ALA A 66 -2.91 -3.30 3.22
N VAL A 67 -2.38 -4.42 2.73
CA VAL A 67 -3.15 -5.52 2.18
C VAL A 67 -2.87 -6.76 3.00
N THR A 68 -3.90 -7.38 3.56
CA THR A 68 -3.71 -8.51 4.48
C THR A 68 -4.83 -9.54 4.36
N ALA A 69 -4.49 -10.80 4.67
CA ALA A 69 -5.46 -11.89 4.76
C ALA A 69 -6.26 -11.85 6.07
N PHE A 70 -5.78 -11.12 7.07
CA PHE A 70 -6.38 -11.07 8.40
C PHE A 70 -7.18 -9.79 8.57
N ALA A 71 -8.50 -9.92 8.78
CA ALA A 71 -9.44 -8.80 8.79
C ALA A 71 -10.07 -8.59 10.18
N TYR A 72 -9.33 -8.84 11.24
CA TYR A 72 -9.82 -8.58 12.59
C TYR A 72 -9.65 -7.11 12.96
N ALA A 73 -10.56 -6.59 13.78
CA ALA A 73 -10.51 -5.19 14.21
C ALA A 73 -9.17 -4.82 14.88
N SER A 74 -8.59 -5.75 15.64
CA SER A 74 -7.29 -5.55 16.28
C SER A 74 -6.16 -5.40 15.26
N ASP A 75 -6.26 -6.07 14.11
CA ASP A 75 -5.26 -5.97 13.05
C ASP A 75 -5.37 -4.62 12.33
N GLU A 76 -6.57 -4.14 12.12
CA GLU A 76 -6.79 -2.82 11.53
C GLU A 76 -6.17 -1.72 12.40
N GLN A 77 -6.41 -1.78 13.71
CA GLN A 77 -5.81 -0.83 14.64
C GLN A 77 -4.28 -0.89 14.60
N ARG A 78 -3.70 -2.09 14.61
CA ARG A 78 -2.25 -2.26 14.53
C ARG A 78 -1.68 -1.68 13.25
N VAL A 79 -2.35 -1.90 12.13
CA VAL A 79 -1.96 -1.35 10.83
C VAL A 79 -1.92 0.16 10.88
N MET A 80 -3.00 0.79 11.35
CA MET A 80 -3.08 2.26 11.39
C MET A 80 -2.08 2.86 12.36
N GLU A 81 -1.74 2.18 13.45
CA GLU A 81 -0.75 2.64 14.40
C GLU A 81 0.69 2.51 13.88
N ASN A 82 0.92 1.74 12.83
CA ASN A 82 2.25 1.47 12.28
C ASN A 82 2.56 2.27 11.00
N GLY A 83 1.88 3.38 10.78
CA GLY A 83 2.24 4.31 9.71
C GLY A 83 1.53 4.10 8.38
N PHE A 84 0.53 3.23 8.34
CA PHE A 84 -0.30 3.04 7.15
C PHE A 84 -1.43 4.08 7.09
N ASP A 85 -1.87 4.40 5.88
CA ASP A 85 -2.98 5.33 5.65
C ASP A 85 -4.30 4.62 5.38
N GLY A 86 -4.26 3.35 5.05
CA GLY A 86 -5.44 2.57 4.73
C GLY A 86 -5.21 1.09 4.93
N TYR A 87 -6.28 0.33 4.79
CA TYR A 87 -6.31 -1.08 5.09
C TYR A 87 -7.27 -1.78 4.14
N MET A 88 -6.85 -2.92 3.61
CA MET A 88 -7.67 -3.72 2.73
C MET A 88 -7.49 -5.20 3.04
N ALA A 89 -8.61 -5.91 3.24
CA ALA A 89 -8.60 -7.34 3.49
C ALA A 89 -8.68 -8.13 2.20
N LYS A 90 -7.98 -9.25 2.14
CA LYS A 90 -8.15 -10.25 1.08
C LYS A 90 -9.43 -11.07 1.33
N PRO A 91 -10.15 -11.49 0.31
CA PRO A 91 -9.89 -11.33 -1.12
C PRO A 91 -10.16 -9.90 -1.60
N ILE A 92 -9.33 -9.46 -2.57
CA ILE A 92 -9.40 -8.08 -3.05
C ILE A 92 -10.61 -7.88 -3.96
N SER A 93 -11.43 -6.88 -3.63
CA SER A 93 -12.53 -6.44 -4.46
C SER A 93 -12.06 -5.31 -5.38
N ALA A 94 -12.27 -5.45 -6.69
CA ALA A 94 -11.88 -4.41 -7.64
C ALA A 94 -12.57 -3.07 -7.36
N PRO A 95 -13.89 -3.02 -7.11
CA PRO A 95 -14.54 -1.76 -6.77
C PRO A 95 -13.98 -1.11 -5.50
N GLN A 96 -13.72 -1.91 -4.45
CA GLN A 96 -13.17 -1.40 -3.19
C GLN A 96 -11.76 -0.86 -3.38
N LEU A 97 -10.92 -1.56 -4.15
CA LEU A 97 -9.56 -1.12 -4.46
C LEU A 97 -9.57 0.23 -5.19
N ARG A 98 -10.37 0.36 -6.24
CA ARG A 98 -10.49 1.61 -6.99
C ARG A 98 -10.99 2.74 -6.12
N GLN A 99 -11.97 2.47 -5.26
CA GLN A 99 -12.53 3.47 -4.36
C GLN A 99 -11.50 3.95 -3.33
N GLN A 100 -10.74 3.06 -2.74
CA GLN A 100 -9.72 3.43 -1.77
C GLN A 100 -8.59 4.25 -2.41
N ILE A 101 -8.14 3.87 -3.58
CA ILE A 101 -7.11 4.63 -4.31
C ILE A 101 -7.63 6.01 -4.65
N ALA A 102 -8.84 6.11 -5.18
CA ALA A 102 -9.45 7.39 -5.52
C ALA A 102 -9.60 8.30 -4.30
N ALA A 103 -10.05 7.75 -3.17
CA ALA A 103 -10.23 8.51 -1.93
C ALA A 103 -8.90 9.06 -1.42
N ILE A 104 -7.82 8.28 -1.48
CA ILE A 104 -6.50 8.71 -1.02
C ILE A 104 -5.93 9.78 -1.94
N LEU A 105 -6.03 9.61 -3.25
CA LEU A 105 -5.53 10.60 -4.20
C LEU A 105 -6.31 11.91 -4.13
N GLN A 106 -7.58 11.86 -3.70
CA GLN A 106 -8.43 13.05 -3.55
C GLN A 106 -8.27 13.74 -2.19
N LYS A 107 -7.53 13.16 -1.25
CA LYS A 107 -7.32 13.79 0.07
C LYS A 107 -6.46 15.06 0.00
N ARG A 108 -5.89 15.38 -1.15
CA ARG A 108 -5.11 16.59 -1.34
C ARG A 108 -6.02 17.72 -1.82
N ILE A 109 -6.89 18.18 -0.92
CA ILE A 109 -7.82 19.27 -1.21
C ILE A 109 -7.22 20.55 -0.63
N ILE A 110 -7.16 21.57 -1.46
CA ILE A 110 -6.78 22.90 -0.98
C ILE A 110 -8.04 23.56 -0.43
N LEU A 111 -8.01 23.87 0.85
CA LEU A 111 -9.08 24.60 1.50
C LEU A 111 -8.70 26.07 1.55
N LEU A 112 -9.53 26.89 0.96
CA LEU A 112 -9.35 28.34 0.97
C LEU A 112 -10.07 28.98 2.13
#